data_f58116cce0c7ee5fe0286df8d3921cd6
#
_entry.id   f58116cce0c7ee5fe0286df8d3921cd6
#
_cell.length_a   1.000
_cell.length_b   1.000
_cell.length_c   1.000
_cell.angle_alpha   90.00
_cell.angle_beta   90.00
_cell.angle_gamma   90.00
#
_symmetry.space_group_name_H-M   'P 1'
#
loop_
_entity.id
_entity.type
_entity.pdbx_description
1 polymer ?
#
loop_
_entity_poly.entity_id
_entity_poly.type
_entity_poly.pdbx_seq_one_letter_code
_entity_poly.pdbx_strand_id
1 'polypeptide(L)'
;HQFEHSLAIPPANIKSQLDVIAADSCQAVKVGMLPNNESVEIVSKYFSSNRFCRVILDPVLASSSGASLSSRESLDALKQTLFPKVDLITPNLMEARLILGLKKSHENDLVEIAKDCLSFGSKAVLLKGGHLEGNTCIDVFVEKDQPSKPLIFKHKRLPDGTAVRGTGCRLASAIAHFYGSGNELSEAVSRGIDFLQNYLKAKLEIK
;
A
#
# COMPACT_ATOMS: atom_id res chain seq x y z
N HIS A 1 3.07 -20.43 10.21
CA HIS A 1 2.47 -19.63 11.28
C HIS A 1 1.23 -18.93 10.74
N GLN A 2 0.07 -19.21 11.31
CA GLN A 2 -1.18 -18.50 11.03
C GLN A 2 -1.21 -17.20 11.83
N PHE A 3 -1.92 -16.17 11.30
CA PHE A 3 -2.27 -14.97 12.05
C PHE A 3 -3.29 -15.37 13.12
N GLU A 4 -2.98 -15.15 14.38
CA GLU A 4 -3.86 -15.54 15.48
C GLU A 4 -4.66 -14.35 16.02
N HIS A 5 -3.98 -13.23 16.34
CA HIS A 5 -4.63 -12.06 16.92
C HIS A 5 -3.96 -10.75 16.51
N SER A 6 -4.75 -9.67 16.45
CA SER A 6 -4.26 -8.30 16.50
C SER A 6 -4.97 -7.54 17.62
N LEU A 7 -4.21 -6.74 18.35
CA LEU A 7 -4.75 -5.81 19.32
C LEU A 7 -4.59 -4.39 18.77
N ALA A 8 -5.68 -3.64 18.71
CA ALA A 8 -5.62 -2.25 18.33
C ALA A 8 -4.92 -1.44 19.44
N ILE A 9 -3.97 -0.59 19.06
CA ILE A 9 -3.36 0.36 19.98
C ILE A 9 -4.43 1.38 20.41
N PRO A 10 -4.55 1.72 21.70
CA PRO A 10 -5.50 2.72 22.15
C PRO A 10 -5.32 4.06 21.42
N PRO A 11 -6.42 4.75 21.06
CA PRO A 11 -6.39 6.00 20.32
C PRO A 11 -5.48 7.08 20.90
N ALA A 12 -5.49 7.25 22.21
CA ALA A 12 -4.64 8.22 22.90
C ALA A 12 -3.14 7.95 22.68
N ASN A 13 -2.75 6.66 22.65
CA ASN A 13 -1.36 6.28 22.43
C ASN A 13 -0.94 6.53 20.98
N ILE A 14 -1.83 6.28 20.00
CA ILE A 14 -1.55 6.60 18.58
C ILE A 14 -1.32 8.11 18.46
N LYS A 15 -2.21 8.92 19.05
CA LYS A 15 -2.10 10.37 19.00
C LYS A 15 -0.78 10.86 19.61
N SER A 16 -0.43 10.42 20.83
CA SER A 16 0.81 10.87 21.47
C SER A 16 2.07 10.49 20.69
N GLN A 17 2.10 9.33 20.04
CA GLN A 17 3.21 8.92 19.17
C GLN A 17 3.29 9.79 17.90
N LEU A 18 2.15 10.11 17.29
CA LEU A 18 2.10 11.00 16.14
C LEU A 18 2.53 12.42 16.47
N ASP A 19 2.17 12.93 17.66
CA ASP A 19 2.59 14.26 18.14
C ASP A 19 4.14 14.34 18.28
N VAL A 20 4.80 13.24 18.69
CA VAL A 20 6.27 13.16 18.74
C VAL A 20 6.87 13.20 17.32
N ILE A 21 6.30 12.42 16.38
CA ILE A 21 6.77 12.39 14.97
C ILE A 21 6.58 13.77 14.32
N ALA A 22 5.55 14.50 14.67
CA ALA A 22 5.30 15.84 14.14
C ALA A 22 6.38 16.85 14.52
N ALA A 23 7.07 16.65 15.65
CA ALA A 23 8.17 17.51 16.09
C ALA A 23 9.44 17.30 15.26
N ASP A 24 9.58 16.15 14.58
CA ASP A 24 10.71 15.82 13.73
C ASP A 24 10.42 16.19 12.27
N SER A 25 11.45 16.57 11.52
CA SER A 25 11.36 16.89 10.10
C SER A 25 11.21 15.64 9.24
N CYS A 26 10.08 14.93 9.37
CA CYS A 26 9.80 13.71 8.64
C CYS A 26 9.52 14.00 7.16
N GLN A 27 10.33 13.44 6.25
CA GLN A 27 10.20 13.65 4.80
C GLN A 27 9.14 12.75 4.16
N ALA A 28 8.95 11.55 4.69
CA ALA A 28 7.93 10.61 4.22
C ALA A 28 7.45 9.71 5.34
N VAL A 29 6.19 9.29 5.24
CA VAL A 29 5.55 8.35 6.16
C VAL A 29 4.98 7.17 5.38
N LYS A 30 5.26 5.96 5.84
CA LYS A 30 4.55 4.76 5.41
C LYS A 30 3.49 4.43 6.45
N VAL A 31 2.23 4.37 6.01
CA VAL A 31 1.11 3.86 6.80
C VAL A 31 0.85 2.42 6.40
N GLY A 32 0.71 1.53 7.37
CA GLY A 32 0.35 0.12 7.16
C GLY A 32 -1.05 -0.19 7.67
N MET A 33 -1.19 -1.37 8.30
CA MET A 33 -2.45 -1.86 8.84
C MET A 33 -3.04 -0.90 9.88
N LEU A 34 -4.29 -0.51 9.66
CA LEU A 34 -5.13 0.23 10.60
C LEU A 34 -6.32 -0.67 10.95
N PRO A 35 -6.36 -1.26 12.16
CA PRO A 35 -7.26 -2.37 12.46
C PRO A 35 -8.72 -1.95 12.64
N ASN A 36 -8.99 -0.70 12.97
CA ASN A 36 -10.34 -0.19 13.27
C ASN A 36 -10.53 1.25 12.79
N ASN A 37 -11.78 1.69 12.76
CA ASN A 37 -12.20 3.02 12.34
C ASN A 37 -11.51 4.14 13.15
N GLU A 38 -11.38 4.00 14.45
CA GLU A 38 -10.74 4.98 15.32
C GLU A 38 -9.28 5.24 14.92
N SER A 39 -8.53 4.18 14.63
CA SER A 39 -7.15 4.29 14.13
C SER A 39 -7.08 5.05 12.80
N VAL A 40 -8.02 4.78 11.88
CA VAL A 40 -8.11 5.47 10.59
C VAL A 40 -8.41 6.96 10.80
N GLU A 41 -9.37 7.29 11.64
CA GLU A 41 -9.77 8.67 11.91
C GLU A 41 -8.63 9.50 12.51
N ILE A 42 -7.90 8.95 13.50
CA ILE A 42 -6.78 9.64 14.13
C ILE A 42 -5.67 9.92 13.13
N VAL A 43 -5.26 8.90 12.35
CA VAL A 43 -4.22 9.04 11.33
C VAL A 43 -4.67 10.02 10.23
N SER A 44 -5.93 9.92 9.80
CA SER A 44 -6.51 10.82 8.82
C SER A 44 -6.53 12.28 9.31
N LYS A 45 -6.92 12.51 10.56
CA LYS A 45 -6.92 13.84 11.19
C LYS A 45 -5.50 14.40 11.29
N TYR A 46 -4.53 13.57 11.67
CA TYR A 46 -3.13 13.95 11.71
C TYR A 46 -2.64 14.49 10.36
N PHE A 47 -2.91 13.78 9.26
CA PHE A 47 -2.49 14.25 7.92
C PHE A 47 -3.31 15.45 7.39
N SER A 48 -4.48 15.75 7.96
CA SER A 48 -5.17 17.00 7.65
C SER A 48 -4.45 18.23 8.22
N SER A 49 -3.83 18.08 9.37
CA SER A 49 -3.13 19.17 10.08
C SER A 49 -1.64 19.25 9.72
N ASN A 50 -1.06 18.16 9.17
CA ASN A 50 0.37 18.01 8.92
C ASN A 50 0.61 17.57 7.47
N ARG A 51 0.57 18.53 6.52
CA ARG A 51 0.70 18.25 5.07
C ARG A 51 2.13 18.35 4.52
N PHE A 52 3.12 18.34 5.35
CA PHE A 52 4.51 18.60 4.97
C PHE A 52 5.29 17.32 4.66
N CYS A 53 4.75 16.15 4.86
CA CYS A 53 5.41 14.90 4.50
C CYS A 53 4.65 14.15 3.39
N ARG A 54 5.40 13.34 2.67
CA ARG A 54 4.91 12.42 1.64
C ARG A 54 4.32 11.18 2.29
N VAL A 55 3.16 10.74 1.86
CA VAL A 55 2.41 9.67 2.54
C VAL A 55 2.16 8.49 1.60
N ILE A 56 2.72 7.33 1.93
CA ILE A 56 2.49 6.06 1.24
C ILE A 56 1.62 5.19 2.13
N LEU A 57 0.47 4.77 1.63
CA LEU A 57 -0.44 3.87 2.34
C LEU A 57 -0.43 2.47 1.70
N ASP A 58 0.00 1.48 2.47
CA ASP A 58 -0.19 0.07 2.15
C ASP A 58 -1.48 -0.41 2.86
N PRO A 59 -2.61 -0.52 2.14
CA PRO A 59 -3.90 -0.81 2.74
C PRO A 59 -4.01 -2.30 3.07
N VAL A 60 -3.37 -2.72 4.16
CA VAL A 60 -3.34 -4.11 4.60
C VAL A 60 -4.74 -4.49 5.12
N LEU A 61 -5.62 -4.96 4.22
CA LEU A 61 -7.00 -5.31 4.51
C LEU A 61 -7.18 -6.79 4.87
N ALA A 62 -6.27 -7.64 4.41
CA ALA A 62 -6.28 -9.06 4.68
C ALA A 62 -4.88 -9.59 4.97
N SER A 63 -4.79 -10.61 5.80
CA SER A 63 -3.53 -11.34 6.02
C SER A 63 -3.15 -12.15 4.78
N SER A 64 -1.89 -12.56 4.69
CA SER A 64 -1.42 -13.47 3.62
C SER A 64 -2.15 -14.83 3.63
N SER A 65 -2.81 -15.18 4.72
CA SER A 65 -3.68 -16.37 4.83
C SER A 65 -5.15 -16.10 4.45
N GLY A 66 -5.49 -14.87 4.05
CA GLY A 66 -6.84 -14.47 3.63
C GLY A 66 -7.79 -14.06 4.76
N ALA A 67 -7.34 -14.09 6.02
CA ALA A 67 -8.16 -13.58 7.12
C ALA A 67 -8.30 -12.04 6.99
N SER A 68 -9.54 -11.53 7.16
CA SER A 68 -9.80 -10.09 7.19
C SER A 68 -9.09 -9.47 8.41
N LEU A 69 -8.33 -8.40 8.17
CA LEU A 69 -7.61 -7.63 9.19
C LEU A 69 -8.28 -6.29 9.48
N SER A 70 -9.29 -5.92 8.71
CA SER A 70 -10.02 -4.67 8.84
C SER A 70 -11.51 -4.93 8.79
N SER A 71 -12.30 -4.19 9.56
CA SER A 71 -13.75 -4.23 9.47
C SER A 71 -14.23 -3.48 8.21
N ARG A 72 -15.51 -3.67 7.84
CA ARG A 72 -16.13 -2.94 6.74
C ARG A 72 -16.14 -1.44 7.00
N GLU A 73 -16.44 -1.06 8.21
CA GLU A 73 -16.45 0.33 8.67
C GLU A 73 -15.07 0.98 8.54
N SER A 74 -13.99 0.23 8.87
CA SER A 74 -12.61 0.70 8.67
C SER A 74 -12.28 0.92 7.21
N LEU A 75 -12.74 0.04 6.32
CA LEU A 75 -12.54 0.21 4.88
C LEU A 75 -13.28 1.43 4.35
N ASP A 76 -14.52 1.65 4.79
CA ASP A 76 -15.30 2.82 4.39
C ASP A 76 -14.65 4.12 4.91
N ALA A 77 -14.14 4.12 6.14
CA ALA A 77 -13.38 5.23 6.68
C ALA A 77 -12.07 5.50 5.90
N LEU A 78 -11.32 4.46 5.54
CA LEU A 78 -10.12 4.59 4.69
C LEU A 78 -10.46 5.30 3.39
N LYS A 79 -11.51 4.84 2.67
CA LYS A 79 -11.94 5.42 1.40
C LYS A 79 -12.36 6.88 1.53
N GLN A 80 -13.14 7.20 2.55
CA GLN A 80 -13.74 8.54 2.70
C GLN A 80 -12.78 9.56 3.30
N THR A 81 -11.88 9.13 4.18
CA THR A 81 -11.14 10.11 5.00
C THR A 81 -9.62 10.07 4.80
N LEU A 82 -9.03 8.90 4.53
CA LEU A 82 -7.58 8.77 4.45
C LEU A 82 -7.04 8.72 3.01
N PHE A 83 -7.67 7.97 2.10
CA PHE A 83 -7.22 7.89 0.69
C PHE A 83 -7.06 9.27 0.04
N PRO A 84 -7.98 10.25 0.23
CA PRO A 84 -7.80 11.59 -0.35
C PRO A 84 -6.60 12.38 0.19
N LYS A 85 -5.93 11.90 1.23
CA LYS A 85 -4.82 12.60 1.91
C LYS A 85 -3.46 11.97 1.66
N VAL A 86 -3.40 10.86 0.93
CA VAL A 86 -2.15 10.14 0.68
C VAL A 86 -1.68 10.36 -0.76
N ASP A 87 -0.36 10.30 -0.95
CA ASP A 87 0.23 10.43 -2.28
C ASP A 87 0.10 9.15 -3.08
N LEU A 88 0.23 7.99 -2.42
CA LEU A 88 0.16 6.69 -3.07
C LEU A 88 -0.56 5.67 -2.18
N ILE A 89 -1.48 4.92 -2.77
CA ILE A 89 -1.95 3.65 -2.20
C ILE A 89 -1.33 2.47 -2.96
N THR A 90 -0.98 1.39 -2.24
CA THR A 90 -0.32 0.22 -2.83
C THR A 90 -1.12 -1.08 -2.61
N PRO A 91 -2.37 -1.18 -3.09
CA PRO A 91 -3.16 -2.39 -2.91
C PRO A 91 -2.61 -3.55 -3.76
N ASN A 92 -2.74 -4.78 -3.26
CA ASN A 92 -2.70 -5.95 -4.11
C ASN A 92 -4.07 -6.15 -4.80
N LEU A 93 -4.15 -7.07 -5.77
CA LEU A 93 -5.38 -7.29 -6.54
C LEU A 93 -6.58 -7.68 -5.65
N MET A 94 -6.37 -8.45 -4.58
CA MET A 94 -7.45 -8.81 -3.65
C MET A 94 -7.93 -7.59 -2.86
N GLU A 95 -7.00 -6.79 -2.37
CA GLU A 95 -7.29 -5.54 -1.66
C GLU A 95 -8.01 -4.53 -2.57
N ALA A 96 -7.55 -4.37 -3.82
CA ALA A 96 -8.20 -3.51 -4.80
C ALA A 96 -9.66 -3.94 -5.07
N ARG A 97 -9.90 -5.24 -5.22
CA ARG A 97 -11.28 -5.77 -5.36
C ARG A 97 -12.14 -5.49 -4.13
N LEU A 98 -11.61 -5.61 -2.93
CA LEU A 98 -12.32 -5.25 -1.69
C LEU A 98 -12.62 -3.74 -1.66
N ILE A 99 -11.65 -2.90 -2.01
CA ILE A 99 -11.82 -1.46 -2.11
C ILE A 99 -12.95 -1.09 -3.09
N LEU A 100 -13.00 -1.75 -4.24
CA LEU A 100 -13.99 -1.49 -5.28
C LEU A 100 -15.33 -2.23 -5.08
N GLY A 101 -15.40 -3.18 -4.15
CA GLY A 101 -16.59 -4.02 -3.96
C GLY A 101 -16.81 -5.03 -5.09
N LEU A 102 -15.75 -5.40 -5.82
CA LEU A 102 -15.81 -6.32 -6.95
C LEU A 102 -15.81 -7.79 -6.52
N LYS A 103 -16.57 -8.63 -7.22
CA LYS A 103 -16.53 -10.10 -7.02
C LYS A 103 -15.28 -10.68 -7.68
N LYS A 104 -14.80 -11.83 -7.17
CA LYS A 104 -13.62 -12.54 -7.72
C LYS A 104 -13.72 -12.91 -9.20
N SER A 105 -14.92 -13.11 -9.71
CA SER A 105 -15.20 -13.53 -11.09
C SER A 105 -15.08 -12.44 -12.16
N HIS A 106 -14.80 -11.20 -11.77
CA HIS A 106 -14.58 -10.13 -12.74
C HIS A 106 -13.14 -10.21 -13.27
N GLU A 107 -13.00 -10.64 -14.53
CA GLU A 107 -11.77 -10.47 -15.32
C GLU A 107 -11.66 -8.99 -15.71
N ASN A 108 -11.12 -8.19 -14.84
CA ASN A 108 -10.91 -6.78 -15.13
C ASN A 108 -9.45 -6.58 -15.52
N ASP A 109 -9.24 -5.70 -16.49
CA ASP A 109 -7.91 -5.19 -16.81
C ASP A 109 -7.29 -4.55 -15.56
N LEU A 110 -6.05 -4.91 -15.25
CA LEU A 110 -5.33 -4.35 -14.11
C LEU A 110 -5.22 -2.82 -14.18
N VAL A 111 -5.12 -2.28 -15.39
CA VAL A 111 -5.07 -0.83 -15.61
C VAL A 111 -6.39 -0.19 -15.21
N GLU A 112 -7.52 -0.77 -15.59
CA GLU A 112 -8.84 -0.24 -15.22
C GLU A 112 -9.08 -0.37 -13.72
N ILE A 113 -8.71 -1.49 -13.08
CA ILE A 113 -8.78 -1.64 -11.62
C ILE A 113 -7.95 -0.54 -10.92
N ALA A 114 -6.73 -0.28 -11.39
CA ALA A 114 -5.87 0.75 -10.82
C ALA A 114 -6.48 2.16 -10.98
N LYS A 115 -7.06 2.47 -12.14
CA LYS A 115 -7.78 3.73 -12.40
C LYS A 115 -9.00 3.87 -11.50
N ASP A 116 -9.80 2.80 -11.37
CA ASP A 116 -11.00 2.82 -10.52
C ASP A 116 -10.63 3.10 -9.05
N CYS A 117 -9.50 2.57 -8.58
CA CYS A 117 -9.00 2.88 -7.25
C CYS A 117 -8.62 4.36 -7.05
N LEU A 118 -8.23 5.08 -8.11
CA LEU A 118 -7.97 6.54 -8.04
C LEU A 118 -9.22 7.35 -7.70
N SER A 119 -10.41 6.83 -8.00
CA SER A 119 -11.68 7.52 -7.72
C SER A 119 -11.88 7.82 -6.23
N PHE A 120 -11.18 7.12 -5.34
CA PHE A 120 -11.19 7.39 -3.90
C PHE A 120 -10.26 8.52 -3.45
N GLY A 121 -9.57 9.18 -4.39
CA GLY A 121 -8.95 10.50 -4.16
C GLY A 121 -7.46 10.51 -3.87
N SER A 122 -6.76 9.37 -3.79
CA SER A 122 -5.29 9.34 -3.72
C SER A 122 -4.66 9.98 -4.97
N LYS A 123 -3.42 10.50 -4.86
CA LYS A 123 -2.72 11.09 -6.02
C LYS A 123 -2.24 10.01 -7.00
N ALA A 124 -1.95 8.81 -6.51
CA ALA A 124 -1.53 7.69 -7.32
C ALA A 124 -1.95 6.35 -6.72
N VAL A 125 -1.93 5.32 -7.57
CA VAL A 125 -2.17 3.92 -7.19
C VAL A 125 -1.06 3.05 -7.79
N LEU A 126 -0.47 2.19 -6.97
CA LEU A 126 0.36 1.05 -7.42
C LEU A 126 -0.41 -0.23 -7.14
N LEU A 127 -1.07 -0.77 -8.16
CA LEU A 127 -1.74 -2.07 -8.09
C LEU A 127 -0.71 -3.19 -8.23
N LYS A 128 -0.55 -4.01 -7.17
CA LYS A 128 0.38 -5.14 -7.13
C LYS A 128 -0.26 -6.39 -7.70
N GLY A 129 0.25 -6.89 -8.82
CA GLY A 129 -0.23 -8.11 -9.50
C GLY A 129 0.50 -9.41 -9.12
N GLY A 130 1.28 -9.41 -8.06
CA GLY A 130 2.11 -10.55 -7.66
C GLY A 130 1.37 -11.86 -7.34
N HIS A 131 0.04 -11.85 -7.23
CA HIS A 131 -0.81 -13.03 -6.98
C HIS A 131 -1.47 -13.61 -8.24
N LEU A 132 -1.20 -13.03 -9.42
CA LEU A 132 -1.67 -13.59 -10.69
C LEU A 132 -0.89 -14.87 -11.02
N GLU A 133 -1.50 -15.77 -11.78
CA GLU A 133 -0.83 -16.98 -12.27
C GLU A 133 0.24 -16.66 -13.32
N GLY A 134 1.19 -17.58 -13.50
CA GLY A 134 2.25 -17.46 -14.51
C GLY A 134 3.62 -17.05 -13.96
N ASN A 135 4.58 -16.95 -14.86
CA ASN A 135 6.00 -16.70 -14.55
C ASN A 135 6.38 -15.22 -14.47
N THR A 136 5.42 -14.32 -14.71
CA THR A 136 5.63 -12.87 -14.69
C THR A 136 4.68 -12.22 -13.69
N CYS A 137 5.23 -11.37 -12.85
CA CYS A 137 4.45 -10.45 -12.03
C CYS A 137 4.28 -9.15 -12.81
N ILE A 138 3.08 -8.57 -12.71
CA ILE A 138 2.73 -7.31 -13.38
C ILE A 138 2.19 -6.36 -12.34
N ASP A 139 2.89 -5.27 -12.09
CA ASP A 139 2.41 -4.18 -11.24
C ASP A 139 2.04 -2.99 -12.12
N VAL A 140 0.95 -2.32 -11.79
CA VAL A 140 0.42 -1.18 -12.57
C VAL A 140 0.41 0.06 -11.70
N PHE A 141 1.11 1.09 -12.14
CA PHE A 141 1.13 2.40 -11.50
C PHE A 141 0.36 3.41 -12.35
N VAL A 142 -0.54 4.15 -11.69
CA VAL A 142 -1.36 5.20 -12.34
C VAL A 142 -1.35 6.44 -11.46
N GLU A 143 -1.10 7.60 -12.06
CA GLU A 143 -1.21 8.91 -11.41
C GLU A 143 -2.51 9.60 -11.79
N LYS A 144 -3.09 10.31 -10.83
CA LYS A 144 -4.36 11.03 -11.01
C LYS A 144 -4.28 12.11 -12.11
N ASP A 145 -3.13 12.76 -12.21
CA ASP A 145 -2.91 13.84 -13.19
C ASP A 145 -2.63 13.30 -14.60
N GLN A 146 -2.28 12.02 -14.75
CA GLN A 146 -2.01 11.35 -16.03
C GLN A 146 -2.63 9.95 -16.12
N PRO A 147 -3.94 9.78 -15.91
CA PRO A 147 -4.57 8.46 -15.83
C PRO A 147 -4.54 7.68 -17.16
N SER A 148 -4.32 8.38 -18.28
CA SER A 148 -4.16 7.77 -19.61
C SER A 148 -2.77 7.23 -19.89
N LYS A 149 -1.81 7.44 -19.02
CA LYS A 149 -0.41 7.00 -19.17
C LYS A 149 0.03 6.08 -18.02
N PRO A 150 -0.57 4.88 -17.88
CA PRO A 150 -0.15 3.95 -16.85
C PRO A 150 1.27 3.47 -17.08
N LEU A 151 2.05 3.30 -16.01
CA LEU A 151 3.34 2.61 -16.06
C LEU A 151 3.12 1.15 -15.66
N ILE A 152 3.63 0.24 -16.47
CA ILE A 152 3.51 -1.21 -16.26
C ILE A 152 4.89 -1.77 -15.94
N PHE A 153 5.06 -2.27 -14.73
CA PHE A 153 6.27 -2.93 -14.29
C PHE A 153 6.12 -4.44 -14.44
N LYS A 154 6.99 -5.05 -15.24
CA LYS A 154 7.02 -6.51 -15.45
C LYS A 154 8.31 -7.07 -14.88
N HIS A 155 8.21 -8.06 -14.02
CA HIS A 155 9.36 -8.74 -13.46
C HIS A 155 9.11 -10.24 -13.35
N LYS A 156 10.19 -11.02 -13.39
CA LYS A 156 10.12 -12.47 -13.30
C LYS A 156 9.62 -12.86 -11.89
N ARG A 157 8.64 -13.76 -11.85
CA ARG A 157 8.24 -14.39 -10.59
C ARG A 157 9.38 -15.28 -10.09
N LEU A 158 9.83 -15.02 -8.88
CA LEU A 158 10.85 -15.86 -8.27
C LEU A 158 10.17 -17.09 -7.66
N PRO A 159 10.70 -18.31 -7.91
CA PRO A 159 10.25 -19.51 -7.21
C PRO A 159 10.31 -19.24 -5.70
N ASP A 160 9.32 -19.71 -4.96
CA ASP A 160 9.19 -19.51 -3.50
C ASP A 160 9.14 -18.04 -3.03
N GLY A 161 9.15 -17.06 -3.93
CA GLY A 161 9.03 -15.65 -3.58
C GLY A 161 7.74 -15.33 -2.79
N THR A 162 6.67 -16.07 -3.03
CA THR A 162 5.39 -15.96 -2.31
C THR A 162 5.48 -16.48 -0.85
N ALA A 163 6.48 -17.31 -0.54
CA ALA A 163 6.73 -17.78 0.83
C ALA A 163 7.41 -16.71 1.70
N VAL A 164 7.98 -15.67 1.09
CA VAL A 164 8.60 -14.56 1.82
C VAL A 164 7.52 -13.60 2.31
N ARG A 165 7.37 -13.51 3.63
CA ARG A 165 6.38 -12.62 4.25
C ARG A 165 6.81 -11.16 4.28
N GLY A 166 5.83 -10.27 4.28
CA GLY A 166 6.04 -8.83 4.43
C GLY A 166 6.62 -8.15 3.20
N THR A 167 6.50 -8.75 2.02
CA THR A 167 6.97 -8.18 0.74
C THR A 167 6.26 -6.88 0.41
N GLY A 168 4.93 -6.81 0.60
CA GLY A 168 4.15 -5.59 0.39
C GLY A 168 4.61 -4.44 1.28
N CYS A 169 4.76 -4.71 2.59
CA CYS A 169 5.24 -3.69 3.54
C CYS A 169 6.65 -3.21 3.21
N ARG A 170 7.57 -4.12 2.76
CA ARG A 170 8.92 -3.73 2.32
C ARG A 170 8.87 -2.83 1.09
N LEU A 171 8.05 -3.20 0.10
CA LEU A 171 7.88 -2.38 -1.09
C LEU A 171 7.40 -0.98 -0.73
N ALA A 172 6.33 -0.88 0.03
CA ALA A 172 5.78 0.41 0.44
C ALA A 172 6.77 1.25 1.26
N SER A 173 7.57 0.61 2.14
CA SER A 173 8.61 1.30 2.91
C SER A 173 9.77 1.77 2.02
N ALA A 174 10.20 0.95 1.05
CA ALA A 174 11.23 1.34 0.09
C ALA A 174 10.76 2.51 -0.79
N ILE A 175 9.52 2.48 -1.26
CA ILE A 175 8.93 3.60 -2.02
C ILE A 175 8.91 4.87 -1.15
N ALA A 176 8.47 4.77 0.11
CA ALA A 176 8.45 5.91 1.03
C ALA A 176 9.86 6.49 1.23
N HIS A 177 10.88 5.64 1.38
CA HIS A 177 12.27 6.06 1.48
C HIS A 177 12.74 6.82 0.24
N PHE A 178 12.56 6.25 -0.95
CA PHE A 178 13.03 6.90 -2.19
C PHE A 178 12.24 8.18 -2.47
N TYR A 179 10.93 8.17 -2.26
CA TYR A 179 10.11 9.36 -2.42
C TYR A 179 10.50 10.45 -1.41
N GLY A 180 10.71 10.10 -0.13
CA GLY A 180 11.20 11.01 0.91
C GLY A 180 12.59 11.58 0.63
N SER A 181 13.43 10.84 -0.11
CA SER A 181 14.76 11.28 -0.55
C SER A 181 14.76 12.25 -1.75
N GLY A 182 13.58 12.65 -2.23
CA GLY A 182 13.45 13.67 -3.28
C GLY A 182 13.24 13.15 -4.69
N ASN A 183 13.12 11.82 -4.89
CA ASN A 183 12.78 11.29 -6.21
C ASN A 183 11.32 11.64 -6.56
N GLU A 184 11.00 11.72 -7.85
CA GLU A 184 9.61 11.72 -8.32
C GLU A 184 8.91 10.43 -7.94
N LEU A 185 7.57 10.47 -7.81
CA LEU A 185 6.82 9.32 -7.28
C LEU A 185 6.95 8.08 -8.17
N SER A 186 6.88 8.24 -9.49
CA SER A 186 7.06 7.15 -10.46
C SER A 186 8.45 6.52 -10.38
N GLU A 187 9.49 7.33 -10.20
CA GLU A 187 10.86 6.85 -10.00
C GLU A 187 11.00 6.12 -8.65
N ALA A 188 10.44 6.67 -7.59
CA ALA A 188 10.44 6.03 -6.28
C ALA A 188 9.76 4.64 -6.31
N VAL A 189 8.67 4.51 -7.06
CA VAL A 189 7.99 3.22 -7.31
C VAL A 189 8.91 2.24 -8.04
N SER A 190 9.54 2.67 -9.14
CA SER A 190 10.48 1.83 -9.89
C SER A 190 11.63 1.33 -9.01
N ARG A 191 12.29 2.23 -8.27
CA ARG A 191 13.38 1.89 -7.35
C ARG A 191 12.93 0.99 -6.19
N GLY A 192 11.71 1.19 -5.71
CA GLY A 192 11.11 0.34 -4.67
C GLY A 192 10.90 -1.09 -5.15
N ILE A 193 10.43 -1.27 -6.41
CA ILE A 193 10.28 -2.58 -7.04
C ILE A 193 11.64 -3.26 -7.21
N ASP A 194 12.65 -2.54 -7.72
CA ASP A 194 14.01 -3.06 -7.88
C ASP A 194 14.61 -3.49 -6.54
N PHE A 195 14.44 -2.67 -5.50
CA PHE A 195 14.87 -3.02 -4.14
C PHE A 195 14.23 -4.32 -3.67
N LEU A 196 12.90 -4.48 -3.85
CA LEU A 196 12.20 -5.70 -3.45
C LEU A 196 12.70 -6.91 -4.23
N GLN A 197 12.91 -6.80 -5.55
CA GLN A 197 13.41 -7.88 -6.38
C GLN A 197 14.81 -8.33 -5.93
N ASN A 198 15.71 -7.40 -5.64
CA ASN A 198 17.05 -7.71 -5.15
C ASN A 198 17.01 -8.34 -3.75
N TYR A 199 16.16 -7.84 -2.85
CA TYR A 199 15.94 -8.45 -1.54
C TYR A 199 15.46 -9.90 -1.65
N LEU A 200 14.49 -10.18 -2.54
CA LEU A 200 13.94 -11.52 -2.73
C LEU A 200 14.99 -12.47 -3.31
N LYS A 201 15.78 -12.05 -4.30
CA LYS A 201 16.89 -12.86 -4.85
C LYS A 201 17.87 -13.23 -3.74
N ALA A 202 18.39 -12.25 -3.02
CA ALA A 202 19.34 -12.50 -1.93
C ALA A 202 18.76 -13.42 -0.83
N LYS A 203 17.47 -13.30 -0.51
CA LYS A 203 16.81 -14.12 0.51
C LYS A 203 16.59 -15.57 0.07
N LEU A 204 16.43 -15.82 -1.24
CA LEU A 204 16.22 -17.15 -1.82
C LEU A 204 17.54 -17.87 -2.14
N GLU A 205 18.62 -17.13 -2.38
CA GLU A 205 19.97 -17.68 -2.60
C GLU A 205 20.63 -18.21 -1.32
N ILE A 206 20.15 -17.77 -0.13
CA ILE A 206 20.68 -18.19 1.19
C ILE A 206 20.05 -19.53 1.66
N LYS A 207 19.09 -20.08 0.93
CA LYS A 207 18.47 -21.39 1.23
C LYS A 207 19.15 -22.49 0.45
#